data_d0d9790f0a20a42164a360d581cfdcea
#
_entry.id   d0d9790f0a20a42164a360d581cfdcea
#
_cell.length_a   1.000
_cell.length_b   1.000
_cell.length_c   1.000
_cell.angle_alpha   90.00
_cell.angle_beta   90.00
_cell.angle_gamma   90.00
#
_symmetry.space_group_name_H-M   'P 1'
#
loop_
_entity.id
_entity.type
_entity.pdbx_description
1 polymer ?
#
loop_
_entity_poly.entity_id
_entity_poly.type
_entity_poly.pdbx_seq_one_letter_code
_entity_poly.pdbx_strand_id
1 'polypeptide(L)'
;KLAVLPEKAREEAAYYNALQICNEDIDCCSKIGNFGSQIIKDIWEQKDQNGPVNILTHCNAGWLATVDWGTALAPIYKSHEQNIPIHVWVDETRPRNQGSYLTAWELGKEGIDHTIIVDNVGGHLMQHDLVDMCITGTDRTTFTGDVCNKIGTYLKALAAKDNQVPFYVGLPSSTIDWGISDGISEIPIEERDVSEVEKISGLGENGDSMQLRITPSFSKSANYAFDVTPGRLITGLITEKGICEASETG
;
A
#
# COMPACT_ATOMS: atom_id res chain seq x y z
N LYS A 1 10.32 -8.83 -27.76
CA LYS A 1 10.14 -10.24 -28.21
C LYS A 1 9.14 -10.36 -29.38
N LEU A 2 7.98 -9.68 -29.36
CA LEU A 2 6.96 -9.77 -30.42
C LEU A 2 7.44 -9.25 -31.79
N ALA A 3 8.27 -8.23 -31.83
CA ALA A 3 8.74 -7.58 -33.08
C ALA A 3 9.52 -8.55 -34.02
N VAL A 4 10.14 -9.61 -33.47
CA VAL A 4 10.91 -10.59 -34.24
C VAL A 4 10.05 -11.74 -34.80
N LEU A 5 8.75 -11.80 -34.44
CA LEU A 5 7.83 -12.83 -34.92
C LEU A 5 7.22 -12.43 -36.26
N PRO A 6 6.84 -13.41 -37.12
CA PRO A 6 6.01 -13.15 -38.28
C PRO A 6 4.72 -12.43 -37.90
N GLU A 7 4.25 -11.51 -38.72
CA GLU A 7 3.09 -10.66 -38.41
C GLU A 7 1.84 -11.48 -38.00
N LYS A 8 1.56 -12.57 -38.70
CA LYS A 8 0.42 -13.47 -38.42
C LYS A 8 0.49 -14.18 -37.06
N ALA A 9 1.69 -14.28 -36.44
CA ALA A 9 1.87 -14.93 -35.15
C ALA A 9 1.90 -13.92 -33.97
N ARG A 10 1.94 -12.61 -34.28
CA ARG A 10 2.11 -11.59 -33.23
C ARG A 10 0.89 -11.45 -32.33
N GLU A 11 -0.30 -11.53 -32.89
CA GLU A 11 -1.56 -11.38 -32.13
C GLU A 11 -1.68 -12.49 -31.08
N GLU A 12 -1.56 -13.75 -31.50
CA GLU A 12 -1.61 -14.91 -30.61
C GLU A 12 -0.50 -14.87 -29.57
N ALA A 13 0.72 -14.57 -29.98
CA ALA A 13 1.85 -14.44 -29.06
C ALA A 13 1.67 -13.27 -28.06
N ALA A 14 1.06 -12.17 -28.48
CA ALA A 14 0.75 -11.05 -27.59
C ALA A 14 -0.26 -11.45 -26.52
N TYR A 15 -1.31 -12.16 -26.92
CA TYR A 15 -2.34 -12.67 -26.00
C TYR A 15 -1.74 -13.63 -24.96
N TYR A 16 -0.98 -14.63 -25.39
CA TYR A 16 -0.34 -15.57 -24.48
C TYR A 16 0.66 -14.89 -23.54
N ASN A 17 1.46 -13.95 -24.04
CA ASN A 17 2.37 -13.18 -23.17
C ASN A 17 1.60 -12.32 -22.14
N ALA A 18 0.48 -11.72 -22.52
CA ALA A 18 -0.36 -10.98 -21.58
C ALA A 18 -0.93 -11.88 -20.49
N LEU A 19 -1.47 -13.07 -20.86
CA LEU A 19 -1.93 -14.05 -19.88
C LEU A 19 -0.80 -14.53 -18.95
N GLN A 20 0.39 -14.75 -19.48
CA GLN A 20 1.54 -15.14 -18.68
C GLN A 20 1.89 -14.04 -17.64
N ILE A 21 1.93 -12.77 -18.06
CA ILE A 21 2.17 -11.63 -17.16
C ILE A 21 1.12 -11.57 -16.06
N CYS A 22 -0.18 -11.74 -16.40
CA CYS A 22 -1.25 -11.78 -15.42
C CYS A 22 -1.05 -12.92 -14.39
N ASN A 23 -0.71 -14.11 -14.85
CA ASN A 23 -0.51 -15.27 -13.97
C ASN A 23 0.73 -15.08 -13.07
N GLU A 24 1.80 -14.51 -13.61
CA GLU A 24 3.01 -14.18 -12.85
C GLU A 24 2.72 -13.14 -11.76
N ASP A 25 1.89 -12.13 -12.05
CA ASP A 25 1.46 -11.12 -11.09
C ASP A 25 0.62 -11.72 -9.95
N ILE A 26 -0.36 -12.54 -10.30
CA ILE A 26 -1.20 -13.26 -9.31
C ILE A 26 -0.34 -14.13 -8.39
N ASP A 27 0.58 -14.92 -8.94
CA ASP A 27 1.47 -15.79 -8.18
C ASP A 27 2.42 -14.98 -7.27
N CYS A 28 2.95 -13.87 -7.79
CA CYS A 28 3.79 -12.94 -7.04
C CYS A 28 3.03 -12.35 -5.83
N CYS A 29 1.87 -11.76 -6.06
CA CYS A 29 1.04 -11.15 -5.02
C CYS A 29 0.56 -12.19 -3.99
N SER A 30 0.19 -13.39 -4.42
CA SER A 30 -0.18 -14.49 -3.53
C SER A 30 0.98 -14.91 -2.62
N LYS A 31 2.22 -14.95 -3.11
CA LYS A 31 3.41 -15.26 -2.30
C LYS A 31 3.71 -14.15 -1.28
N ILE A 32 3.61 -12.88 -1.67
CA ILE A 32 3.70 -11.74 -0.74
C ILE A 32 2.67 -11.92 0.37
N GLY A 33 1.43 -12.26 0.01
CA GLY A 33 0.37 -12.55 0.95
C GLY A 33 0.71 -13.65 1.94
N ASN A 34 1.26 -14.77 1.46
CA ASN A 34 1.63 -15.91 2.30
C ASN A 34 2.75 -15.55 3.30
N PHE A 35 3.79 -14.85 2.86
CA PHE A 35 4.86 -14.42 3.78
C PHE A 35 4.37 -13.40 4.79
N GLY A 36 3.59 -12.41 4.35
CA GLY A 36 3.06 -11.38 5.25
C GLY A 36 2.00 -11.92 6.22
N SER A 37 1.20 -12.91 5.83
CA SER A 37 0.22 -13.52 6.72
C SER A 37 0.89 -14.26 7.89
N GLN A 38 2.10 -14.79 7.70
CA GLN A 38 2.86 -15.37 8.80
C GLN A 38 3.22 -14.33 9.86
N ILE A 39 3.61 -13.10 9.44
CA ILE A 39 3.86 -11.99 10.39
C ILE A 39 2.60 -11.69 11.20
N ILE A 40 1.45 -11.57 10.53
CA ILE A 40 0.17 -11.29 11.20
C ILE A 40 -0.17 -12.39 12.20
N LYS A 41 0.05 -13.63 11.82
CA LYS A 41 -0.16 -14.79 12.70
C LYS A 41 0.76 -14.75 13.91
N ASP A 42 2.05 -14.47 13.72
CA ASP A 42 3.03 -14.38 14.81
C ASP A 42 2.66 -13.26 15.80
N ILE A 43 2.17 -12.12 15.31
CA ILE A 43 1.66 -11.03 16.15
C ILE A 43 0.42 -11.49 16.93
N TRP A 44 -0.51 -12.19 16.29
CA TRP A 44 -1.70 -12.70 16.97
C TRP A 44 -1.36 -13.72 18.06
N GLU A 45 -0.40 -14.61 17.81
CA GLU A 45 0.12 -15.57 18.79
C GLU A 45 0.80 -14.87 19.97
N GLN A 46 1.57 -13.80 19.72
CA GLN A 46 2.20 -12.97 20.77
C GLN A 46 1.17 -12.24 21.64
N LYS A 47 -0.03 -12.00 21.14
CA LYS A 47 -1.18 -11.45 21.89
C LYS A 47 -1.95 -12.55 22.64
N ASP A 48 -1.41 -13.77 22.78
CA ASP A 48 -2.10 -14.92 23.34
C ASP A 48 -3.45 -15.21 22.63
N GLN A 49 -3.53 -14.88 21.36
CA GLN A 49 -4.73 -14.99 20.51
C GLN A 49 -5.93 -14.18 21.07
N ASN A 50 -5.65 -13.13 21.80
CA ASN A 50 -6.65 -12.28 22.42
C ASN A 50 -7.01 -11.08 21.55
N GLY A 51 -8.20 -11.12 20.97
CA GLY A 51 -8.72 -10.08 20.10
C GLY A 51 -8.09 -10.06 18.68
N PRO A 52 -8.43 -9.05 17.87
CA PRO A 52 -7.92 -8.93 16.51
C PRO A 52 -6.49 -8.40 16.48
N VAL A 53 -5.80 -8.68 15.37
CA VAL A 53 -4.61 -7.92 14.98
C VAL A 53 -5.05 -6.63 14.32
N ASN A 54 -4.68 -5.50 14.91
CA ASN A 54 -5.03 -4.18 14.42
C ASN A 54 -3.96 -3.69 13.45
N ILE A 55 -4.31 -3.55 12.19
CA ILE A 55 -3.38 -3.23 11.11
C ILE A 55 -3.70 -1.84 10.56
N LEU A 56 -2.71 -0.94 10.48
CA LEU A 56 -2.87 0.35 9.82
C LEU A 56 -2.32 0.27 8.41
N THR A 57 -3.10 0.73 7.43
CA THR A 57 -2.68 0.81 6.02
C THR A 57 -2.96 2.17 5.41
N HIS A 58 -2.20 2.52 4.37
CA HIS A 58 -2.26 3.82 3.69
C HIS A 58 -2.28 3.63 2.18
N CYS A 59 -3.09 4.41 1.47
CA CYS A 59 -3.34 4.31 0.04
C CYS A 59 -4.11 3.03 -0.34
N ASN A 60 -3.95 2.57 -1.58
CA ASN A 60 -4.49 1.29 -2.05
C ASN A 60 -3.37 0.46 -2.68
N ALA A 61 -3.16 -0.72 -2.13
CA ALA A 61 -2.28 -1.74 -2.67
C ALA A 61 -2.93 -3.14 -2.52
N GLY A 62 -4.24 -3.18 -2.80
CA GLY A 62 -5.05 -4.38 -2.86
C GLY A 62 -5.24 -4.87 -4.30
N TRP A 63 -6.22 -5.78 -4.51
CA TRP A 63 -6.47 -6.39 -5.81
C TRP A 63 -6.99 -5.41 -6.87
N LEU A 64 -7.52 -4.23 -6.50
CA LEU A 64 -7.82 -3.15 -7.46
C LEU A 64 -6.55 -2.52 -8.07
N ALA A 65 -5.40 -2.67 -7.44
CA ALA A 65 -4.13 -2.12 -7.92
C ALA A 65 -3.25 -3.13 -8.68
N THR A 66 -3.65 -4.40 -8.74
CA THR A 66 -2.94 -5.52 -9.36
C THR A 66 -3.89 -6.37 -10.18
N VAL A 67 -3.46 -7.55 -10.62
CA VAL A 67 -4.37 -8.50 -11.28
C VAL A 67 -5.23 -9.21 -10.25
N ASP A 68 -4.63 -9.58 -9.09
CA ASP A 68 -5.32 -10.21 -7.97
C ASP A 68 -4.50 -10.06 -6.68
N TRP A 69 -5.12 -10.23 -5.49
CA TRP A 69 -4.54 -10.18 -4.14
C TRP A 69 -4.06 -8.80 -3.69
N GLY A 70 -3.39 -8.03 -4.55
CA GLY A 70 -2.64 -6.86 -4.14
C GLY A 70 -1.29 -7.20 -3.53
N THR A 71 -0.58 -6.20 -3.05
CA THR A 71 0.71 -6.36 -2.36
C THR A 71 0.57 -6.21 -0.84
N ALA A 72 0.20 -5.01 -0.36
CA ALA A 72 0.02 -4.76 1.06
C ALA A 72 -1.24 -5.39 1.65
N LEU A 73 -2.32 -5.54 0.87
CA LEU A 73 -3.55 -6.15 1.36
C LEU A 73 -3.55 -7.68 1.24
N ALA A 74 -2.71 -8.27 0.40
CA ALA A 74 -2.61 -9.72 0.27
C ALA A 74 -2.35 -10.47 1.60
N PRO A 75 -1.45 -10.01 2.50
CA PRO A 75 -1.30 -10.58 3.83
C PRO A 75 -2.59 -10.57 4.66
N ILE A 76 -3.36 -9.49 4.54
CA ILE A 76 -4.64 -9.32 5.24
C ILE A 76 -5.67 -10.33 4.75
N TYR A 77 -5.82 -10.47 3.42
CA TYR A 77 -6.72 -11.45 2.82
C TYR A 77 -6.34 -12.89 3.19
N LYS A 78 -5.04 -13.23 3.10
CA LYS A 78 -4.54 -14.56 3.47
C LYS A 78 -4.73 -14.88 4.95
N SER A 79 -4.61 -13.90 5.83
CA SER A 79 -4.86 -14.09 7.26
C SER A 79 -6.36 -14.25 7.53
N HIS A 80 -7.21 -13.50 6.83
CA HIS A 80 -8.66 -13.65 6.93
C HIS A 80 -9.12 -15.05 6.49
N GLU A 81 -8.59 -15.57 5.36
CA GLU A 81 -8.83 -16.95 4.92
C GLU A 81 -8.43 -18.00 5.97
N GLN A 82 -7.41 -17.70 6.79
CA GLN A 82 -6.95 -18.55 7.90
C GLN A 82 -7.78 -18.36 9.18
N ASN A 83 -8.84 -17.55 9.16
CA ASN A 83 -9.67 -17.20 10.30
C ASN A 83 -8.91 -16.51 11.45
N ILE A 84 -7.84 -15.79 11.15
CA ILE A 84 -7.17 -14.91 12.10
C ILE A 84 -8.03 -13.65 12.25
N PRO A 85 -8.45 -13.27 13.48
CA PRO A 85 -9.21 -12.05 13.68
C PRO A 85 -8.37 -10.82 13.31
N ILE A 86 -8.89 -9.95 12.47
CA ILE A 86 -8.20 -8.75 11.97
C ILE A 86 -9.15 -7.57 12.05
N HIS A 87 -8.62 -6.42 12.40
CA HIS A 87 -9.24 -5.13 12.18
C HIS A 87 -8.28 -4.20 11.42
N VAL A 88 -8.76 -3.51 10.40
CA VAL A 88 -7.92 -2.64 9.56
C VAL A 88 -8.29 -1.18 9.74
N TRP A 89 -7.33 -0.37 10.22
CA TRP A 89 -7.39 1.08 10.17
C TRP A 89 -6.99 1.54 8.77
N VAL A 90 -7.90 2.15 8.04
CA VAL A 90 -7.71 2.59 6.67
C VAL A 90 -7.58 4.10 6.64
N ASP A 91 -6.37 4.63 6.40
CA ASP A 91 -6.18 6.05 6.13
C ASP A 91 -7.01 6.46 4.89
N GLU A 92 -7.76 7.57 4.98
CA GLU A 92 -8.54 8.07 3.83
C GLU A 92 -7.66 8.35 2.60
N THR A 93 -6.40 8.73 2.82
CA THR A 93 -5.36 8.99 1.79
C THR A 93 -5.67 10.21 0.93
N ARG A 94 -5.72 11.39 1.56
CA ARG A 94 -5.80 12.65 0.81
C ARG A 94 -4.58 12.83 -0.11
N PRO A 95 -4.70 13.54 -1.27
CA PRO A 95 -5.92 14.22 -1.75
C PRO A 95 -6.89 13.33 -2.54
N ARG A 96 -6.46 12.16 -3.07
CA ARG A 96 -7.27 11.32 -3.98
C ARG A 96 -8.18 10.32 -3.28
N ASN A 97 -8.05 10.18 -1.96
CA ASN A 97 -8.88 9.31 -1.12
C ASN A 97 -8.85 7.83 -1.53
N GLN A 98 -7.68 7.30 -2.00
CA GLN A 98 -7.57 5.91 -2.43
C GLN A 98 -7.85 4.92 -1.29
N GLY A 99 -7.56 5.29 -0.05
CA GLY A 99 -7.91 4.47 1.11
C GLY A 99 -9.41 4.37 1.30
N SER A 100 -10.10 5.49 1.41
CA SER A 100 -11.56 5.50 1.64
C SER A 100 -12.36 5.02 0.44
N TYR A 101 -11.89 5.25 -0.79
CA TYR A 101 -12.64 4.87 -2.00
C TYR A 101 -12.36 3.46 -2.48
N LEU A 102 -11.13 2.98 -2.35
CA LEU A 102 -10.68 1.71 -2.91
C LEU A 102 -10.43 0.67 -1.80
N THR A 103 -9.51 0.95 -0.87
CA THR A 103 -9.12 -0.01 0.17
C THR A 103 -10.30 -0.41 1.06
N ALA A 104 -11.07 0.57 1.55
CA ALA A 104 -12.24 0.29 2.37
C ALA A 104 -13.32 -0.48 1.58
N TRP A 105 -13.47 -0.18 0.29
CA TRP A 105 -14.41 -0.91 -0.57
C TRP A 105 -13.99 -2.37 -0.78
N GLU A 106 -12.70 -2.62 -1.05
CA GLU A 106 -12.16 -3.98 -1.17
C GLU A 106 -12.38 -4.78 0.12
N LEU A 107 -11.94 -4.25 1.27
CA LEU A 107 -12.07 -4.91 2.57
C LEU A 107 -13.54 -5.21 2.90
N GLY A 108 -14.44 -4.26 2.60
CA GLY A 108 -15.87 -4.45 2.78
C GLY A 108 -16.46 -5.56 1.90
N LYS A 109 -15.95 -5.74 0.66
CA LYS A 109 -16.35 -6.83 -0.23
C LYS A 109 -15.89 -8.20 0.27
N GLU A 110 -14.71 -8.26 0.87
CA GLU A 110 -14.16 -9.48 1.47
C GLU A 110 -14.69 -9.76 2.89
N GLY A 111 -15.54 -8.88 3.45
CA GLY A 111 -16.11 -9.05 4.79
C GLY A 111 -15.08 -8.84 5.92
N ILE A 112 -14.01 -8.12 5.65
CA ILE A 112 -12.96 -7.82 6.63
C ILE A 112 -13.33 -6.57 7.43
N ASP A 113 -13.27 -6.67 8.76
CA ASP A 113 -13.57 -5.57 9.66
C ASP A 113 -12.56 -4.44 9.51
N HIS A 114 -13.07 -3.22 9.29
CA HIS A 114 -12.20 -2.07 9.05
C HIS A 114 -12.88 -0.75 9.46
N THR A 115 -12.06 0.25 9.71
CA THR A 115 -12.51 1.61 10.04
C THR A 115 -11.72 2.62 9.22
N ILE A 116 -12.42 3.50 8.50
CA ILE A 116 -11.79 4.62 7.78
C ILE A 116 -11.43 5.71 8.78
N ILE A 117 -10.23 6.22 8.68
CA ILE A 117 -9.69 7.30 9.52
C ILE A 117 -9.11 8.42 8.65
N VAL A 118 -9.05 9.63 9.19
CA VAL A 118 -8.30 10.71 8.55
C VAL A 118 -6.79 10.44 8.65
N ASP A 119 -6.02 10.88 7.67
CA ASP A 119 -4.60 10.54 7.54
C ASP A 119 -3.74 10.84 8.78
N ASN A 120 -4.13 11.82 9.59
CA ASN A 120 -3.35 12.24 10.76
C ASN A 120 -3.66 11.46 12.05
N VAL A 121 -4.66 10.57 12.05
CA VAL A 121 -5.09 9.83 13.25
C VAL A 121 -4.15 8.66 13.57
N GLY A 122 -3.45 8.11 12.59
CA GLY A 122 -2.62 6.93 12.77
C GLY A 122 -1.61 7.04 13.94
N GLY A 123 -0.93 8.18 14.08
CA GLY A 123 -0.02 8.41 15.20
C GLY A 123 -0.73 8.43 16.57
N HIS A 124 -1.94 9.00 16.64
CA HIS A 124 -2.74 8.95 17.86
C HIS A 124 -3.13 7.52 18.24
N LEU A 125 -3.54 6.70 17.28
CA LEU A 125 -3.88 5.30 17.53
C LEU A 125 -2.67 4.50 18.03
N MET A 126 -1.48 4.74 17.46
CA MET A 126 -0.24 4.10 17.90
C MET A 126 0.13 4.48 19.34
N GLN A 127 -0.04 5.74 19.75
CA GLN A 127 0.18 6.21 21.11
C GLN A 127 -0.75 5.58 22.15
N HIS A 128 -1.84 4.96 21.71
CA HIS A 128 -2.84 4.33 22.56
C HIS A 128 -2.88 2.80 22.41
N ASP A 129 -1.81 2.20 21.85
CA ASP A 129 -1.68 0.75 21.65
C ASP A 129 -2.83 0.14 20.82
N LEU A 130 -3.40 0.92 19.90
CA LEU A 130 -4.50 0.50 19.02
C LEU A 130 -4.04 0.03 17.64
N VAL A 131 -2.74 -0.04 17.40
CA VAL A 131 -2.12 -0.53 16.16
C VAL A 131 -1.03 -1.53 16.50
N ASP A 132 -1.17 -2.75 16.01
CA ASP A 132 -0.18 -3.82 16.22
C ASP A 132 0.90 -3.83 15.13
N MET A 133 0.56 -3.39 13.92
CA MET A 133 1.49 -3.22 12.80
C MET A 133 0.97 -2.24 11.75
N CYS A 134 1.90 -1.69 10.98
CA CYS A 134 1.59 -0.95 9.75
C CYS A 134 2.03 -1.77 8.54
N ILE A 135 1.23 -1.71 7.45
CA ILE A 135 1.62 -2.28 6.16
C ILE A 135 1.19 -1.37 5.02
N THR A 136 2.10 -1.09 4.09
CA THR A 136 1.83 -0.30 2.89
C THR A 136 2.40 -0.98 1.65
N GLY A 137 1.96 -0.55 0.47
CA GLY A 137 2.68 -0.82 -0.76
C GLY A 137 3.83 0.16 -0.97
N THR A 138 4.38 0.15 -2.18
CA THR A 138 5.38 1.11 -2.64
C THR A 138 5.23 1.37 -4.13
N ASP A 139 5.46 2.61 -4.55
CA ASP A 139 5.55 2.98 -5.96
C ASP A 139 6.98 2.73 -6.51
N ARG A 140 8.00 2.85 -5.65
CA ARG A 140 9.40 2.53 -5.97
C ARG A 140 10.19 2.28 -4.68
N THR A 141 11.06 1.29 -4.69
CA THR A 141 12.00 1.02 -3.60
C THR A 141 13.43 1.06 -4.13
N THR A 142 14.34 1.73 -3.44
CA THR A 142 15.75 1.74 -3.80
C THR A 142 16.42 0.42 -3.39
N PHE A 143 17.60 0.12 -3.94
CA PHE A 143 18.33 -1.08 -3.52
C PHE A 143 18.87 -0.98 -2.08
N THR A 144 18.94 0.22 -1.50
CA THR A 144 19.30 0.47 -0.10
C THR A 144 18.12 0.39 0.86
N GLY A 145 16.90 0.16 0.33
CA GLY A 145 15.70 -0.03 1.13
C GLY A 145 14.86 1.22 1.40
N ASP A 146 15.17 2.38 0.80
CA ASP A 146 14.29 3.54 0.87
C ASP A 146 13.03 3.29 0.04
N VAL A 147 11.88 3.65 0.59
CA VAL A 147 10.57 3.41 -0.02
C VAL A 147 9.90 4.70 -0.42
N CYS A 148 9.68 4.91 -1.71
CA CYS A 148 8.82 5.96 -2.24
C CYS A 148 7.40 5.43 -2.35
N ASN A 149 6.47 6.08 -1.66
CA ASN A 149 5.05 5.70 -1.69
C ASN A 149 4.17 6.95 -1.57
N LYS A 150 2.86 6.76 -1.61
CA LYS A 150 1.87 7.81 -1.49
C LYS A 150 2.19 8.75 -0.33
N ILE A 151 2.06 10.08 -0.58
CA ILE A 151 2.30 11.13 0.43
C ILE A 151 1.60 10.81 1.75
N GLY A 152 2.32 10.93 2.85
CA GLY A 152 1.87 10.55 4.19
C GLY A 152 2.47 9.25 4.72
N THR A 153 3.08 8.42 3.86
CA THR A 153 3.73 7.16 4.27
C THR A 153 4.89 7.41 5.22
N TYR A 154 5.74 8.41 4.93
CA TYR A 154 6.86 8.79 5.80
C TYR A 154 6.40 9.19 7.20
N LEU A 155 5.31 9.97 7.32
CA LEU A 155 4.76 10.37 8.62
C LEU A 155 4.26 9.17 9.42
N LYS A 156 3.65 8.16 8.77
CA LYS A 156 3.23 6.91 9.41
C LYS A 156 4.42 6.12 9.92
N ALA A 157 5.46 5.99 9.10
CA ALA A 157 6.68 5.27 9.48
C ALA A 157 7.41 5.96 10.65
N LEU A 158 7.44 7.28 10.70
CA LEU A 158 7.98 8.04 11.86
C LEU A 158 7.17 7.76 13.12
N ALA A 159 5.83 7.84 13.06
CA ALA A 159 4.97 7.58 14.19
C ALA A 159 5.09 6.11 14.65
N ALA A 160 5.15 5.16 13.71
CA ALA A 160 5.35 3.75 14.00
C ALA A 160 6.69 3.51 14.73
N LYS A 161 7.77 4.12 14.26
CA LYS A 161 9.09 4.00 14.90
C LYS A 161 9.12 4.57 16.31
N ASP A 162 8.50 5.74 16.53
CA ASP A 162 8.41 6.38 17.84
C ASP A 162 7.63 5.54 18.86
N ASN A 163 6.57 4.86 18.40
CA ASN A 163 5.71 4.03 19.23
C ASN A 163 6.07 2.52 19.18
N GLN A 164 7.19 2.14 18.58
CA GLN A 164 7.67 0.76 18.48
C GLN A 164 6.70 -0.19 17.75
N VAL A 165 5.86 0.35 16.87
CA VAL A 165 4.97 -0.41 15.98
C VAL A 165 5.76 -0.85 14.75
N PRO A 166 5.79 -2.14 14.39
CA PRO A 166 6.48 -2.61 13.19
C PRO A 166 5.83 -2.06 11.92
N PHE A 167 6.66 -1.60 10.99
CA PHE A 167 6.26 -1.04 9.71
C PHE A 167 6.78 -1.90 8.56
N TYR A 168 5.88 -2.55 7.83
CA TYR A 168 6.21 -3.42 6.71
C TYR A 168 5.78 -2.81 5.38
N VAL A 169 6.48 -3.21 4.31
CA VAL A 169 6.14 -2.81 2.95
C VAL A 169 6.02 -4.06 2.08
N GLY A 170 4.85 -4.25 1.46
CA GLY A 170 4.59 -5.35 0.52
C GLY A 170 4.87 -4.91 -0.92
N LEU A 171 5.77 -5.62 -1.62
CA LEU A 171 6.16 -5.28 -2.98
C LEU A 171 6.67 -6.48 -3.77
N PRO A 172 6.44 -6.52 -5.10
CA PRO A 172 7.17 -7.41 -5.99
C PRO A 172 8.65 -7.01 -6.05
N SER A 173 9.56 -7.97 -6.11
CA SER A 173 10.99 -7.66 -6.24
C SER A 173 11.33 -6.86 -7.50
N SER A 174 10.46 -6.86 -8.51
CA SER A 174 10.57 -6.04 -9.72
C SER A 174 10.33 -4.53 -9.47
N THR A 175 9.77 -4.16 -8.33
CA THR A 175 9.58 -2.74 -7.93
C THR A 175 10.85 -2.13 -7.35
N ILE A 176 11.87 -2.97 -7.03
CA ILE A 176 13.15 -2.50 -6.54
C ILE A 176 13.95 -1.92 -7.72
N ASP A 177 14.30 -0.64 -7.60
CA ASP A 177 15.20 0.05 -8.54
C ASP A 177 16.64 -0.11 -8.09
N TRP A 178 17.32 -1.05 -8.71
CA TRP A 178 18.71 -1.41 -8.42
C TRP A 178 19.73 -0.34 -8.82
N GLY A 179 19.31 0.70 -9.52
CA GLY A 179 20.16 1.81 -9.96
C GLY A 179 20.13 3.02 -9.02
N ILE A 180 19.26 3.06 -8.02
CA ILE A 180 19.04 4.19 -7.10
C ILE A 180 19.43 3.79 -5.69
N SER A 181 20.31 4.60 -5.06
CA SER A 181 20.82 4.38 -3.71
C SER A 181 20.26 5.34 -2.66
N ASP A 182 19.90 6.55 -3.04
CA ASP A 182 19.35 7.58 -2.16
C ASP A 182 17.97 8.01 -2.68
N GLY A 183 16.93 7.48 -2.04
CA GLY A 183 15.56 7.75 -2.48
C GLY A 183 15.18 9.23 -2.39
N ILE A 184 15.71 9.97 -1.41
CA ILE A 184 15.37 11.38 -1.19
C ILE A 184 15.95 12.26 -2.29
N SER A 185 17.18 12.01 -2.71
CA SER A 185 17.87 12.86 -3.69
C SER A 185 17.66 12.40 -5.14
N GLU A 186 17.40 11.11 -5.38
CA GLU A 186 17.40 10.53 -6.72
C GLU A 186 16.00 10.22 -7.26
N ILE A 187 14.98 10.03 -6.39
CA ILE A 187 13.61 9.78 -6.87
C ILE A 187 12.91 11.12 -7.13
N PRO A 188 12.54 11.44 -8.36
CA PRO A 188 11.78 12.65 -8.65
C PRO A 188 10.36 12.53 -8.09
N ILE A 189 9.96 13.46 -7.23
CA ILE A 189 8.59 13.48 -6.68
C ILE A 189 7.68 14.26 -7.62
N GLU A 190 6.62 13.62 -8.09
CA GLU A 190 5.60 14.22 -8.94
C GLU A 190 4.81 15.28 -8.16
N GLU A 191 4.77 16.51 -8.67
CA GLU A 191 3.83 17.54 -8.23
C GLU A 191 2.61 17.52 -9.17
N ARG A 192 1.47 17.11 -8.64
CA ARG A 192 0.24 16.89 -9.39
C ARG A 192 -0.65 18.13 -9.43
N ASP A 193 -1.75 18.05 -10.20
CA ASP A 193 -2.71 19.14 -10.30
C ASP A 193 -3.27 19.53 -8.92
N VAL A 194 -3.18 20.81 -8.60
CA VAL A 194 -3.61 21.37 -7.31
C VAL A 194 -5.12 21.22 -7.08
N SER A 195 -5.91 21.02 -8.13
CA SER A 195 -7.35 20.81 -8.00
C SER A 195 -7.70 19.57 -7.19
N GLU A 196 -6.82 18.56 -7.13
CA GLU A 196 -7.01 17.38 -6.28
C GLU A 196 -6.99 17.76 -4.78
N VAL A 197 -6.18 18.74 -4.40
CA VAL A 197 -6.14 19.28 -3.01
C VAL A 197 -7.28 20.23 -2.74
N GLU A 198 -7.60 21.08 -3.73
CA GLU A 198 -8.61 22.13 -3.60
C GLU A 198 -10.05 21.62 -3.60
N LYS A 199 -10.27 20.43 -4.14
CA LYS A 199 -11.60 19.85 -4.32
C LYS A 199 -11.67 18.47 -3.68
N ILE A 200 -12.89 18.07 -3.36
CA ILE A 200 -13.21 16.71 -2.95
C ILE A 200 -14.41 16.23 -3.76
N SER A 201 -14.36 14.96 -4.16
CA SER A 201 -15.46 14.29 -4.84
C SER A 201 -16.23 13.41 -3.85
N GLY A 202 -17.52 13.29 -4.03
CA GLY A 202 -18.37 12.43 -3.20
C GLY A 202 -19.72 12.25 -3.84
N LEU A 203 -20.59 11.51 -3.16
CA LEU A 203 -21.99 11.33 -3.54
C LEU A 203 -22.85 12.36 -2.81
N GLY A 204 -23.69 13.07 -3.54
CA GLY A 204 -24.75 13.90 -2.96
C GLY A 204 -25.85 13.03 -2.35
N GLU A 205 -26.80 13.67 -1.66
CA GLU A 205 -27.92 12.97 -1.01
C GLU A 205 -28.75 12.12 -1.98
N ASN A 206 -28.81 12.51 -3.25
CA ASN A 206 -29.52 11.79 -4.30
C ASN A 206 -28.68 10.66 -4.95
N GLY A 207 -27.44 10.41 -4.47
CA GLY A 207 -26.51 9.45 -5.06
C GLY A 207 -25.77 9.96 -6.30
N ASP A 208 -25.96 11.20 -6.70
CA ASP A 208 -25.24 11.82 -7.82
C ASP A 208 -23.79 12.15 -7.42
N SER A 209 -22.84 11.90 -8.33
CA SER A 209 -21.44 12.28 -8.11
C SER A 209 -21.31 13.81 -8.15
N MET A 210 -20.73 14.36 -7.09
CA MET A 210 -20.49 15.80 -6.94
C MET A 210 -19.01 16.06 -6.65
N GLN A 211 -18.52 17.20 -7.15
CA GLN A 211 -17.20 17.71 -6.78
C GLN A 211 -17.36 19.09 -6.16
N LEU A 212 -16.83 19.25 -4.96
CA LEU A 212 -16.93 20.49 -4.19
C LEU A 212 -15.55 21.07 -3.93
N ARG A 213 -15.44 22.41 -4.04
CA ARG A 213 -14.23 23.13 -3.60
C ARG A 213 -14.25 23.23 -2.07
N ILE A 214 -13.14 22.84 -1.43
CA ILE A 214 -12.99 22.86 0.02
C ILE A 214 -11.98 23.92 0.50
N THR A 215 -11.34 24.64 -0.42
CA THR A 215 -10.37 25.69 -0.12
C THR A 215 -10.88 27.07 -0.53
N PRO A 216 -10.45 28.17 0.12
CA PRO A 216 -10.71 29.52 -0.36
C PRO A 216 -10.12 29.72 -1.76
N SER A 217 -10.83 30.45 -2.64
CA SER A 217 -10.41 30.65 -4.04
C SER A 217 -9.13 31.46 -4.21
N PHE A 218 -8.73 32.21 -3.20
CA PHE A 218 -7.52 33.03 -3.17
C PHE A 218 -6.30 32.35 -2.53
N SER A 219 -6.48 31.13 -1.98
CA SER A 219 -5.38 30.36 -1.37
C SER A 219 -4.64 29.55 -2.43
N LYS A 220 -3.31 29.55 -2.35
CA LYS A 220 -2.47 28.67 -3.17
C LYS A 220 -2.44 27.28 -2.56
N SER A 221 -2.37 26.28 -3.40
CA SER A 221 -2.23 24.86 -3.01
C SER A 221 -0.96 24.26 -3.62
N ALA A 222 -0.42 23.23 -3.01
CA ALA A 222 0.65 22.39 -3.54
C ALA A 222 0.22 20.92 -3.39
N ASN A 223 0.59 20.06 -4.33
CA ASN A 223 0.14 18.68 -4.39
C ASN A 223 1.30 17.74 -4.70
N TYR A 224 2.11 17.44 -3.70
CA TYR A 224 3.14 16.42 -3.79
C TYR A 224 2.49 15.03 -3.68
N ALA A 225 2.70 14.18 -4.70
CA ALA A 225 2.01 12.90 -4.78
C ALA A 225 2.58 11.82 -3.88
N PHE A 226 3.89 11.88 -3.62
CA PHE A 226 4.65 10.85 -2.92
C PHE A 226 5.58 11.46 -1.88
N ASP A 227 6.02 10.63 -0.94
CA ASP A 227 7.16 10.90 -0.07
C ASP A 227 8.11 9.69 -0.01
N VAL A 228 9.32 9.91 0.49
CA VAL A 228 10.32 8.86 0.64
C VAL A 228 10.48 8.53 2.11
N THR A 229 10.25 7.27 2.44
CA THR A 229 10.48 6.69 3.76
C THR A 229 11.86 6.04 3.78
N PRO A 230 12.83 6.55 4.56
CA PRO A 230 14.14 5.91 4.68
C PRO A 230 14.08 4.48 5.21
N GLY A 231 14.91 3.57 4.70
CA GLY A 231 14.96 2.17 5.08
C GLY A 231 15.07 1.93 6.59
N ARG A 232 15.77 2.81 7.33
CA ARG A 232 15.86 2.76 8.80
C ARG A 232 14.54 2.82 9.57
N LEU A 233 13.46 3.26 8.93
CA LEU A 233 12.11 3.32 9.51
C LEU A 233 11.25 2.11 9.15
N ILE A 234 11.77 1.22 8.30
CA ILE A 234 11.05 0.06 7.78
C ILE A 234 11.55 -1.18 8.53
N THR A 235 10.63 -1.95 9.09
CA THR A 235 10.92 -3.20 9.80
C THR A 235 11.30 -4.32 8.84
N GLY A 236 10.64 -4.37 7.68
CA GLY A 236 10.94 -5.37 6.65
C GLY A 236 10.18 -5.12 5.35
N LEU A 237 10.78 -5.60 4.28
CA LEU A 237 10.20 -5.68 2.94
C LEU A 237 9.65 -7.10 2.73
N ILE A 238 8.38 -7.20 2.32
CA ILE A 238 7.72 -8.48 2.04
C ILE A 238 7.64 -8.63 0.53
N THR A 239 8.41 -9.56 -0.01
CA THR A 239 8.46 -9.83 -1.45
C THR A 239 7.94 -11.23 -1.76
N GLU A 240 7.80 -11.56 -3.04
CA GLU A 240 7.47 -12.92 -3.49
C GLU A 240 8.58 -13.95 -3.21
N LYS A 241 9.75 -13.49 -2.78
CA LYS A 241 10.93 -14.32 -2.44
C LYS A 241 11.09 -14.54 -0.95
N GLY A 242 10.42 -13.75 -0.14
CA GLY A 242 10.52 -13.80 1.31
C GLY A 242 10.46 -12.41 1.93
N ILE A 243 10.78 -12.37 3.22
CA ILE A 243 10.88 -11.13 4.00
C ILE A 243 12.36 -10.82 4.17
N CYS A 244 12.73 -9.58 3.90
CA CYS A 244 14.11 -9.11 4.06
C CYS A 244 14.17 -7.76 4.78
N GLU A 245 15.33 -7.39 5.27
CA GLU A 245 15.57 -6.06 5.82
C GLU A 245 15.54 -5.00 4.70
N ALA A 246 15.10 -3.79 5.03
CA ALA A 246 15.15 -2.64 4.13
C ALA A 246 16.57 -2.06 4.12
N SER A 247 17.51 -2.79 3.53
CA SER A 247 18.94 -2.48 3.51
C SER A 247 19.62 -3.06 2.26
N GLU A 248 20.84 -2.60 1.99
CA GLU A 248 21.66 -3.09 0.86
C GLU A 248 21.98 -4.59 0.93
N THR A 249 21.94 -5.17 2.13
CA THR A 249 22.28 -6.59 2.37
C THR A 249 21.06 -7.46 2.66
N GLY A 250 19.88 -6.87 2.67
CA GLY A 250 18.60 -7.53 2.95
C GLY A 250 18.00 -8.36 1.81
#